data_d667f0efc1339a370dc02a1549498fb3
#
_entry.id   d667f0efc1339a370dc02a1549498fb3
#
_cell.length_a   1.000
_cell.length_b   1.000
_cell.length_c   1.000
_cell.angle_alpha   90.00
_cell.angle_beta   90.00
_cell.angle_gamma   90.00
#
_symmetry.space_group_name_H-M   'P 1'
#
loop_
_entity.id
_entity.type
_entity.pdbx_description
1 polymer ?
#
loop_
_entity_poly.entity_id
_entity_poly.type
_entity_poly.pdbx_seq_one_letter_code
_entity_poly.pdbx_strand_id
1 'polypeptide(L)'
;KQLANTVQGESLTQFLTKRFQRVGPTSAVEFCKFAKFKPETRVGNMSDQDLVKLSDALQTYEGFRSPDPTCLAPLGESPLAKGIERRFEPDFMAVVQRTASAYSGFPFVIEMGIAYGGNIESRGTKVYRFANRIPLLYDEGSDVVLKVVNDTDWNRYKVKNDSAPLIIVSHICSTRVP
;
A
#
# COMPACT_ATOMS: atom_id res chain seq x y z
N LYS A 1 -5.92 11.74 19.17
CA LYS A 1 -6.68 12.33 20.29
C LYS A 1 -7.91 11.49 20.69
N GLN A 2 -8.79 11.09 19.79
CA GLN A 2 -10.01 10.33 20.15
C GLN A 2 -9.71 8.99 20.84
N LEU A 3 -8.72 8.23 20.39
CA LEU A 3 -8.30 6.97 21.00
C LEU A 3 -7.68 7.15 22.40
N ALA A 4 -6.93 8.23 22.63
CA ALA A 4 -6.31 8.49 23.92
C ALA A 4 -7.35 8.82 25.01
N ASN A 5 -8.46 9.47 24.64
CA ASN A 5 -9.54 9.83 25.56
C ASN A 5 -10.38 8.62 26.02
N THR A 6 -10.36 7.52 25.26
CA THR A 6 -11.08 6.27 25.60
C THR A 6 -10.26 5.33 26.47
N VAL A 7 -8.97 5.61 26.70
CA VAL A 7 -8.03 4.72 27.37
C VAL A 7 -7.61 5.31 28.72
N GLN A 8 -8.50 5.28 29.71
CA GLN A 8 -8.16 5.64 31.07
C GLN A 8 -7.46 4.47 31.77
N GLY A 9 -6.21 4.67 32.16
CA GLY A 9 -5.47 3.77 33.04
C GLY A 9 -4.48 2.80 32.36
N GLU A 10 -4.47 2.67 31.03
CA GLU A 10 -3.49 1.83 30.33
C GLU A 10 -2.11 2.51 30.25
N SER A 11 -1.04 1.74 30.47
CA SER A 11 0.32 2.19 30.17
C SER A 11 0.54 2.27 28.66
N LEU A 12 1.55 3.05 28.24
CA LEU A 12 1.88 3.20 26.82
C LEU A 12 2.19 1.86 26.16
N THR A 13 2.91 0.96 26.84
CA THR A 13 3.16 -0.39 26.36
C THR A 13 1.88 -1.22 26.22
N GLN A 14 0.98 -1.15 27.19
CA GLN A 14 -0.32 -1.83 27.10
C GLN A 14 -1.19 -1.28 25.98
N PHE A 15 -1.21 0.03 25.80
CA PHE A 15 -1.91 0.69 24.70
C PHE A 15 -1.39 0.19 23.35
N LEU A 16 -0.06 0.19 23.14
CA LEU A 16 0.56 -0.25 21.90
C LEU A 16 0.26 -1.73 21.62
N THR A 17 0.42 -2.61 22.59
CA THR A 17 0.21 -4.06 22.39
C THR A 17 -1.26 -4.43 22.18
N LYS A 18 -2.20 -3.69 22.75
CA LYS A 18 -3.64 -3.99 22.59
C LYS A 18 -4.27 -3.38 21.33
N ARG A 19 -3.74 -2.25 20.86
CA ARG A 19 -4.37 -1.45 19.78
C ARG A 19 -3.68 -1.58 18.43
N PHE A 20 -2.40 -2.00 18.44
CA PHE A 20 -1.63 -2.15 17.21
C PHE A 20 -1.37 -3.64 16.92
N GLN A 21 -1.67 -4.06 15.71
CA GLN A 21 -1.38 -5.42 15.29
C GLN A 21 0.13 -5.67 15.21
N ARG A 22 0.55 -6.89 15.57
CA ARG A 22 1.95 -7.35 15.50
C ARG A 22 2.94 -6.52 16.32
N VAL A 23 2.45 -5.77 17.29
CA VAL A 23 3.26 -5.07 18.30
C VAL A 23 3.24 -5.88 19.59
N GLY A 24 4.33 -6.62 19.84
CA GLY A 24 4.54 -7.35 21.08
C GLY A 24 5.12 -6.47 22.19
N PRO A 25 5.22 -6.98 23.43
CA PRO A 25 5.77 -6.22 24.56
C PRO A 25 7.18 -5.68 24.28
N THR A 26 8.05 -6.49 23.68
CA THR A 26 9.43 -6.11 23.33
C THR A 26 9.45 -4.93 22.36
N SER A 27 8.72 -5.03 21.24
CA SER A 27 8.64 -3.96 20.24
C SER A 27 8.01 -2.69 20.81
N ALA A 28 7.03 -2.82 21.72
CA ALA A 28 6.43 -1.67 22.40
C ALA A 28 7.45 -0.95 23.31
N VAL A 29 8.30 -1.68 24.03
CA VAL A 29 9.36 -1.09 24.85
C VAL A 29 10.44 -0.41 23.99
N GLU A 30 10.84 -1.03 22.89
CA GLU A 30 11.78 -0.43 21.93
C GLU A 30 11.23 0.87 21.32
N PHE A 31 9.95 0.87 20.94
CA PHE A 31 9.28 2.08 20.48
C PHE A 31 9.25 3.16 21.56
N CYS A 32 8.94 2.81 22.82
CA CYS A 32 8.95 3.79 23.91
C CYS A 32 10.33 4.45 24.09
N LYS A 33 11.41 3.68 23.96
CA LYS A 33 12.79 4.21 23.97
C LYS A 33 13.04 5.18 22.81
N PHE A 34 12.62 4.80 21.60
CA PHE A 34 12.74 5.64 20.42
C PHE A 34 11.98 6.96 20.58
N ALA A 35 10.73 6.89 21.02
CA ALA A 35 9.86 8.04 21.22
C ALA A 35 10.20 8.87 22.50
N LYS A 36 11.19 8.43 23.29
CA LYS A 36 11.62 9.04 24.54
C LYS A 36 10.53 9.13 25.60
N PHE A 37 9.65 8.13 25.64
CA PHE A 37 8.66 7.95 26.69
C PHE A 37 9.01 6.79 27.62
N LYS A 38 8.57 6.89 28.88
CA LYS A 38 8.67 5.75 29.80
C LYS A 38 7.58 4.71 29.44
N PRO A 39 7.91 3.41 29.42
CA PRO A 39 6.94 2.35 29.09
C PRO A 39 5.68 2.36 29.96
N GLU A 40 5.81 2.79 31.21
CA GLU A 40 4.74 2.86 32.21
C GLU A 40 3.90 4.14 32.12
N THR A 41 4.26 5.08 31.24
CA THR A 41 3.52 6.34 31.08
C THR A 41 2.07 6.04 30.75
N ARG A 42 1.14 6.56 31.54
CA ARG A 42 -0.29 6.39 31.30
C ARG A 42 -0.76 7.29 30.16
N VAL A 43 -1.35 6.70 29.13
CA VAL A 43 -1.78 7.44 27.92
C VAL A 43 -2.81 8.51 28.25
N GLY A 44 -3.72 8.24 29.18
CA GLY A 44 -4.73 9.21 29.64
C GLY A 44 -4.17 10.44 30.37
N ASN A 45 -2.92 10.40 30.84
CA ASN A 45 -2.26 11.50 31.54
C ASN A 45 -1.30 12.31 30.64
N MET A 46 -1.21 11.97 29.36
CA MET A 46 -0.34 12.65 28.40
C MET A 46 -0.92 14.03 28.04
N SER A 47 -0.03 15.03 28.00
CA SER A 47 -0.39 16.35 27.48
C SER A 47 -0.66 16.31 25.97
N ASP A 48 -1.34 17.33 25.44
CA ASP A 48 -1.55 17.47 23.99
C ASP A 48 -0.22 17.48 23.21
N GLN A 49 0.82 18.07 23.78
CA GLN A 49 2.16 18.07 23.18
C GLN A 49 2.79 16.68 23.15
N ASP A 50 2.59 15.88 24.20
CA ASP A 50 3.08 14.49 24.23
C ASP A 50 2.34 13.62 23.24
N LEU A 51 1.02 13.83 23.03
CA LEU A 51 0.23 13.12 22.03
C LEU A 51 0.67 13.46 20.60
N VAL A 52 1.06 14.70 20.33
CA VAL A 52 1.64 15.09 19.02
C VAL A 52 2.98 14.38 18.82
N LYS A 53 3.89 14.46 19.81
CA LYS A 53 5.19 13.75 19.75
C LYS A 53 5.03 12.24 19.56
N LEU A 54 4.05 11.65 20.25
CA LEU A 54 3.74 10.22 20.10
C LEU A 54 3.25 9.89 18.68
N SER A 55 2.39 10.75 18.11
CA SER A 55 1.89 10.61 16.75
C SER A 55 3.02 10.69 15.72
N ASP A 56 3.91 11.67 15.86
CA ASP A 56 5.06 11.85 14.96
C ASP A 56 6.04 10.66 15.06
N ALA A 57 6.28 10.20 16.29
CA ALA A 57 7.11 9.02 16.52
C ALA A 57 6.51 7.76 15.89
N LEU A 58 5.18 7.57 15.97
CA LEU A 58 4.49 6.45 15.33
C LEU A 58 4.58 6.47 13.79
N GLN A 59 4.66 7.65 13.19
CA GLN A 59 4.80 7.79 11.73
C GLN A 59 6.23 7.54 11.25
N THR A 60 7.21 7.84 12.07
CA THR A 60 8.64 7.78 11.71
C THR A 60 9.34 6.50 12.17
N TYR A 61 8.72 5.72 13.07
CA TYR A 61 9.32 4.50 13.59
C TYR A 61 9.15 3.32 12.63
N GLU A 62 10.26 2.82 12.11
CA GLU A 62 10.29 1.70 11.17
C GLU A 62 10.43 0.31 11.85
N GLY A 63 10.58 0.26 13.17
CA GLY A 63 10.80 -1.00 13.90
C GLY A 63 9.54 -1.86 14.09
N PHE A 64 8.36 -1.37 13.77
CA PHE A 64 7.14 -2.18 13.80
C PHE A 64 7.03 -3.06 12.55
N ARG A 65 6.61 -4.30 12.77
CA ARG A 65 6.24 -5.17 11.65
C ARG A 65 4.99 -4.63 10.96
N SER A 66 4.97 -4.72 9.63
CA SER A 66 3.77 -4.37 8.85
C SER A 66 2.54 -5.11 9.37
N PRO A 67 1.34 -4.46 9.37
CA PRO A 67 0.09 -5.11 9.76
C PRO A 67 -0.13 -6.40 8.97
N ASP A 68 -0.92 -7.31 9.55
CA ASP A 68 -1.24 -8.57 8.88
C ASP A 68 -2.13 -8.29 7.66
N PRO A 69 -1.73 -8.74 6.46
CA PRO A 69 -2.52 -8.54 5.26
C PRO A 69 -3.73 -9.49 5.14
N THR A 70 -3.99 -10.36 6.10
CA THR A 70 -5.10 -11.32 6.06
C THR A 70 -6.48 -10.68 5.96
N CYS A 71 -6.61 -9.40 6.31
CA CYS A 71 -7.83 -8.62 6.09
C CYS A 71 -8.02 -8.17 4.63
N LEU A 72 -6.99 -8.32 3.78
CA LEU A 72 -7.04 -7.95 2.38
C LEU A 72 -7.47 -9.13 1.52
N ALA A 73 -8.17 -8.83 0.43
CA ALA A 73 -8.59 -9.81 -0.56
C ALA A 73 -8.08 -9.40 -1.96
N PRO A 74 -6.75 -9.50 -2.22
CA PRO A 74 -6.19 -9.23 -3.55
C PRO A 74 -6.81 -10.19 -4.58
N LEU A 75 -6.61 -9.89 -5.87
CA LEU A 75 -7.06 -10.77 -6.96
C LEU A 75 -6.24 -12.05 -7.01
N GLY A 76 -4.94 -11.92 -6.82
CA GLY A 76 -3.96 -12.97 -7.07
C GLY A 76 -3.43 -12.96 -8.50
N GLU A 77 -2.21 -13.41 -8.69
CA GLU A 77 -1.53 -13.42 -10.00
C GLU A 77 -2.30 -14.23 -11.04
N SER A 78 -2.78 -15.43 -10.68
CA SER A 78 -3.46 -16.32 -11.63
C SER A 78 -4.81 -15.76 -12.12
N PRO A 79 -5.71 -15.26 -11.29
CA PRO A 79 -6.93 -14.61 -11.77
C PRO A 79 -6.67 -13.35 -12.59
N LEU A 80 -5.69 -12.54 -12.20
CA LEU A 80 -5.31 -11.34 -12.95
C LEU A 80 -4.76 -11.69 -14.32
N ALA A 81 -3.87 -12.69 -14.41
CA ALA A 81 -3.33 -13.19 -15.67
C ALA A 81 -4.44 -13.71 -16.60
N LYS A 82 -5.33 -14.57 -16.09
CA LYS A 82 -6.46 -15.09 -16.87
C LYS A 82 -7.39 -13.98 -17.37
N GLY A 83 -7.59 -12.94 -16.56
CA GLY A 83 -8.39 -11.78 -16.96
C GLY A 83 -7.77 -11.01 -18.12
N ILE A 84 -6.46 -10.78 -18.09
CA ILE A 84 -5.70 -10.11 -19.15
C ILE A 84 -5.69 -10.98 -20.41
N GLU A 85 -5.34 -12.25 -20.27
CA GLU A 85 -5.31 -13.22 -21.38
C GLU A 85 -6.66 -13.28 -22.11
N ARG A 86 -7.74 -13.52 -21.36
CA ARG A 86 -9.09 -13.62 -21.94
C ARG A 86 -9.57 -12.35 -22.63
N ARG A 87 -9.13 -11.19 -22.16
CA ARG A 87 -9.60 -9.89 -22.67
C ARG A 87 -8.81 -9.40 -23.87
N PHE A 88 -7.51 -9.68 -23.93
CA PHE A 88 -6.58 -9.05 -24.86
C PHE A 88 -5.81 -10.05 -25.73
N GLU A 89 -5.81 -11.33 -25.38
CA GLU A 89 -5.08 -12.39 -26.11
C GLU A 89 -3.67 -11.93 -26.53
N PRO A 90 -2.82 -11.46 -25.58
CA PRO A 90 -1.54 -10.85 -25.90
C PRO A 90 -0.51 -11.89 -26.35
N ASP A 91 0.47 -11.46 -27.15
CA ASP A 91 1.62 -12.30 -27.54
C ASP A 91 2.58 -12.52 -26.35
N PHE A 92 2.66 -11.53 -25.45
CA PHE A 92 3.47 -11.57 -24.24
C PHE A 92 2.69 -11.00 -23.06
N MET A 93 2.85 -11.64 -21.90
CA MET A 93 2.25 -11.18 -20.65
C MET A 93 3.15 -11.54 -19.47
N ALA A 94 3.21 -10.61 -18.50
CA ALA A 94 3.79 -10.87 -17.18
C ALA A 94 2.88 -10.28 -16.11
N VAL A 95 2.70 -11.01 -15.01
CA VAL A 95 1.90 -10.57 -13.86
C VAL A 95 2.73 -10.77 -12.59
N VAL A 96 2.64 -9.83 -11.68
CA VAL A 96 3.32 -9.88 -10.39
C VAL A 96 2.41 -9.36 -9.28
N GLN A 97 2.42 -10.06 -8.16
CA GLN A 97 1.87 -9.58 -6.90
C GLN A 97 3.02 -9.27 -5.94
N ARG A 98 3.07 -8.05 -5.44
CA ARG A 98 4.07 -7.66 -4.43
C ARG A 98 3.67 -8.18 -3.06
N THR A 99 4.66 -8.46 -2.23
CA THR A 99 4.42 -8.74 -0.82
C THR A 99 3.69 -7.57 -0.17
N ALA A 100 2.79 -7.89 0.76
CA ALA A 100 2.05 -6.87 1.48
C ALA A 100 2.99 -5.89 2.19
N SER A 101 2.65 -4.62 2.11
CA SER A 101 3.33 -3.53 2.79
C SER A 101 2.32 -2.71 3.58
N ALA A 102 2.75 -1.65 4.25
CA ALA A 102 1.88 -0.75 4.97
C ALA A 102 2.29 0.70 4.76
N TYR A 103 1.30 1.57 4.68
CA TYR A 103 1.47 3.01 4.66
C TYR A 103 0.55 3.66 5.71
N SER A 104 1.11 4.50 6.58
CA SER A 104 0.37 5.11 7.70
C SER A 104 -0.43 4.11 8.55
N GLY A 105 0.09 2.87 8.72
CA GLY A 105 -0.55 1.81 9.49
C GLY A 105 -1.63 1.03 8.75
N PHE A 106 -1.91 1.35 7.48
CA PHE A 106 -2.87 0.62 6.65
C PHE A 106 -2.14 -0.36 5.73
N PRO A 107 -2.48 -1.66 5.78
CA PRO A 107 -1.87 -2.64 4.91
C PRO A 107 -2.37 -2.48 3.47
N PHE A 108 -1.50 -2.78 2.52
CA PHE A 108 -1.86 -2.82 1.11
C PHE A 108 -1.07 -3.90 0.36
N VAL A 109 -1.66 -4.38 -0.72
CA VAL A 109 -1.03 -5.26 -1.70
C VAL A 109 -1.16 -4.61 -3.06
N ILE A 110 -0.08 -4.63 -3.84
CA ILE A 110 -0.07 -4.17 -5.23
C ILE A 110 0.09 -5.37 -6.13
N GLU A 111 -0.76 -5.44 -7.14
CA GLU A 111 -0.72 -6.41 -8.21
C GLU A 111 -0.61 -5.67 -9.53
N MET A 112 0.28 -6.11 -10.40
CA MET A 112 0.49 -5.49 -11.69
C MET A 112 0.57 -6.55 -12.77
N GLY A 113 -0.03 -6.22 -13.92
CA GLY A 113 0.11 -6.98 -15.16
C GLY A 113 0.60 -6.07 -16.27
N ILE A 114 1.48 -6.61 -17.11
CA ILE A 114 1.89 -6.00 -18.37
C ILE A 114 1.59 -6.99 -19.48
N ALA A 115 1.04 -6.51 -20.60
CA ALA A 115 0.76 -7.34 -21.75
C ALA A 115 1.05 -6.57 -23.03
N TYR A 116 1.58 -7.28 -24.04
CA TYR A 116 2.06 -6.70 -25.28
C TYR A 116 1.65 -7.57 -26.48
N GLY A 117 1.27 -6.91 -27.58
CA GLY A 117 0.95 -7.59 -28.82
C GLY A 117 -0.44 -8.22 -28.85
N GLY A 118 -0.62 -9.22 -29.73
CA GLY A 118 -1.90 -9.91 -29.92
C GLY A 118 -3.03 -8.98 -30.34
N ASN A 119 -4.17 -9.09 -29.68
CA ASN A 119 -5.37 -8.26 -29.96
C ASN A 119 -5.33 -6.88 -29.32
N ILE A 120 -4.17 -6.42 -28.79
CA ILE A 120 -4.00 -5.10 -28.22
C ILE A 120 -3.84 -4.07 -29.36
N GLU A 121 -4.66 -3.02 -29.33
CA GLU A 121 -4.56 -1.94 -30.33
C GLU A 121 -3.23 -1.19 -30.24
N SER A 122 -2.56 -0.98 -31.37
CA SER A 122 -1.30 -0.22 -31.50
C SER A 122 -1.56 1.30 -31.46
N ARG A 123 -2.09 1.80 -30.35
CA ARG A 123 -2.44 3.22 -30.14
C ARG A 123 -1.73 3.84 -28.94
N GLY A 124 -0.57 3.29 -28.58
CA GLY A 124 0.18 3.70 -27.41
C GLY A 124 -0.18 2.89 -26.16
N THR A 125 0.58 3.14 -25.09
CA THR A 125 0.42 2.44 -23.81
C THR A 125 -0.91 2.80 -23.14
N LYS A 126 -1.73 1.81 -22.85
CA LYS A 126 -2.98 1.98 -22.09
C LYS A 126 -2.78 1.47 -20.66
N VAL A 127 -3.24 2.23 -19.69
CA VAL A 127 -3.17 1.89 -18.26
C VAL A 127 -4.56 1.67 -17.70
N TYR A 128 -4.79 0.48 -17.15
CA TYR A 128 -6.01 0.13 -16.43
C TYR A 128 -5.71 0.12 -14.93
N ARG A 129 -6.45 0.91 -14.17
CA ARG A 129 -6.23 1.09 -12.73
C ARG A 129 -7.42 0.59 -11.95
N PHE A 130 -7.16 -0.16 -10.91
CA PHE A 130 -8.19 -0.70 -10.03
C PHE A 130 -7.80 -0.50 -8.56
N ALA A 131 -8.78 -0.20 -7.73
CA ALA A 131 -8.66 -0.20 -6.28
C ALA A 131 -9.73 -1.09 -5.68
N ASN A 132 -9.35 -2.07 -4.87
CA ASN A 132 -10.27 -3.03 -4.28
C ASN A 132 -11.25 -3.65 -5.30
N ARG A 133 -10.73 -4.01 -6.48
CA ARG A 133 -11.46 -4.58 -7.63
C ARG A 133 -12.40 -3.61 -8.36
N ILE A 134 -12.38 -2.32 -8.01
CA ILE A 134 -13.20 -1.29 -8.64
C ILE A 134 -12.32 -0.52 -9.64
N PRO A 135 -12.75 -0.32 -10.89
CA PRO A 135 -12.01 0.50 -11.85
C PRO A 135 -11.92 1.96 -11.38
N LEU A 136 -10.72 2.54 -11.50
CA LEU A 136 -10.49 3.97 -11.27
C LEU A 136 -10.58 4.70 -12.61
N LEU A 137 -11.69 5.44 -12.80
CA LEU A 137 -11.99 6.12 -14.05
C LEU A 137 -11.66 7.63 -14.03
N TYR A 138 -11.30 8.15 -12.86
CA TYR A 138 -11.06 9.57 -12.63
C TYR A 138 -9.70 9.82 -11.98
N ASP A 139 -9.32 11.10 -11.86
CA ASP A 139 -8.10 11.59 -11.19
C ASP A 139 -6.78 11.06 -11.79
N GLU A 140 -6.71 11.07 -13.12
CA GLU A 140 -5.50 10.64 -13.83
C GLU A 140 -4.28 11.52 -13.52
N GLY A 141 -4.50 12.81 -13.29
CA GLY A 141 -3.43 13.79 -13.11
C GLY A 141 -2.59 13.61 -11.83
N SER A 142 -3.15 13.02 -10.79
CA SER A 142 -2.48 12.77 -9.50
C SER A 142 -2.04 11.31 -9.32
N ASP A 143 -2.33 10.45 -10.28
CA ASP A 143 -2.10 9.01 -10.15
C ASP A 143 -0.62 8.65 -10.28
N VAL A 144 -0.09 7.99 -9.26
CA VAL A 144 1.33 7.59 -9.19
C VAL A 144 1.68 6.56 -10.28
N VAL A 145 0.77 5.66 -10.62
CA VAL A 145 1.03 4.62 -11.66
C VAL A 145 1.18 5.28 -13.01
N LEU A 146 0.28 6.20 -13.36
CA LEU A 146 0.36 6.95 -14.62
C LEU A 146 1.63 7.79 -14.68
N LYS A 147 1.99 8.45 -13.57
CA LYS A 147 3.23 9.21 -13.50
C LYS A 147 4.44 8.30 -13.76
N VAL A 148 4.54 7.16 -13.08
CA VAL A 148 5.64 6.21 -13.28
C VAL A 148 5.68 5.69 -14.73
N VAL A 149 4.53 5.37 -15.32
CA VAL A 149 4.45 4.92 -16.72
C VAL A 149 4.93 6.00 -17.66
N ASN A 150 4.54 7.25 -17.45
CA ASN A 150 4.94 8.38 -18.28
C ASN A 150 6.42 8.77 -18.11
N ASP A 151 6.95 8.65 -16.90
CA ASP A 151 8.35 8.94 -16.57
C ASP A 151 9.32 7.80 -16.97
N THR A 152 8.77 6.63 -17.35
CA THR A 152 9.59 5.47 -17.76
C THR A 152 10.18 5.70 -19.15
N ASP A 153 11.49 5.53 -19.27
CA ASP A 153 12.17 5.52 -20.59
C ASP A 153 11.93 4.19 -21.31
N TRP A 154 10.83 4.13 -22.05
CA TRP A 154 10.41 2.96 -22.82
C TRP A 154 11.36 2.58 -23.94
N ASN A 155 12.19 3.51 -24.43
CA ASN A 155 13.18 3.24 -25.47
C ASN A 155 14.23 2.22 -25.01
N ARG A 156 14.54 2.20 -23.72
CA ARG A 156 15.45 1.19 -23.13
C ARG A 156 14.91 -0.24 -23.32
N TYR A 157 13.62 -0.38 -23.43
CA TYR A 157 12.93 -1.66 -23.63
C TYR A 157 12.54 -1.88 -25.08
N LYS A 158 13.00 -1.02 -26.01
CA LYS A 158 12.67 -1.03 -27.45
C LYS A 158 11.15 -0.93 -27.71
N VAL A 159 10.44 -0.26 -26.82
CA VAL A 159 9.00 -0.02 -26.92
C VAL A 159 8.78 1.43 -27.32
N LYS A 160 8.04 1.66 -28.43
CA LYS A 160 7.64 3.00 -28.85
C LYS A 160 6.33 3.34 -28.14
N ASN A 161 6.39 4.12 -27.06
CA ASN A 161 5.26 4.38 -26.18
C ASN A 161 4.00 4.87 -26.92
N ASP A 162 4.16 5.70 -27.95
CA ASP A 162 3.05 6.33 -28.67
C ASP A 162 2.32 5.38 -29.63
N SER A 163 2.94 4.26 -29.99
CA SER A 163 2.38 3.33 -30.98
C SER A 163 2.45 1.86 -30.55
N ALA A 164 2.97 1.58 -29.38
CA ALA A 164 3.10 0.21 -28.90
C ALA A 164 1.74 -0.40 -28.57
N PRO A 165 1.49 -1.66 -28.95
CA PRO A 165 0.34 -2.43 -28.47
C PRO A 165 0.61 -2.93 -27.05
N LEU A 166 0.63 -1.98 -26.09
CA LEU A 166 1.02 -2.22 -24.71
C LEU A 166 -0.10 -1.86 -23.76
N ILE A 167 -0.41 -2.74 -22.85
CA ILE A 167 -1.28 -2.45 -21.71
C ILE A 167 -0.55 -2.72 -20.39
N ILE A 168 -0.88 -1.90 -19.41
CA ILE A 168 -0.49 -2.05 -18.02
C ILE A 168 -1.76 -2.09 -17.19
N VAL A 169 -1.88 -3.11 -16.35
CA VAL A 169 -2.97 -3.24 -15.38
C VAL A 169 -2.37 -3.07 -13.99
N SER A 170 -2.89 -2.14 -13.22
CA SER A 170 -2.51 -1.93 -11.83
C SER A 170 -3.71 -2.13 -10.92
N HIS A 171 -3.54 -2.93 -9.89
CA HIS A 171 -4.54 -3.15 -8.86
C HIS A 171 -3.92 -2.92 -7.48
N ILE A 172 -4.54 -2.05 -6.68
CA ILE A 172 -4.22 -1.88 -5.27
C ILE A 172 -5.34 -2.46 -4.42
N CYS A 173 -5.00 -3.32 -3.48
CA CYS A 173 -5.91 -3.81 -2.47
C CYS A 173 -5.48 -3.24 -1.12
N SER A 174 -6.33 -2.46 -0.48
CA SER A 174 -6.03 -1.81 0.81
C SER A 174 -7.31 -1.56 1.60
N THR A 175 -7.20 -1.56 2.93
CA THR A 175 -8.29 -1.12 3.81
C THR A 175 -8.53 0.39 3.72
N ARG A 176 -7.54 1.14 3.23
CA ARG A 176 -7.63 2.56 2.94
C ARG A 176 -6.79 2.87 1.71
N VAL A 177 -7.45 3.09 0.59
CA VAL A 177 -6.79 3.57 -0.64
C VAL A 177 -6.52 5.07 -0.45
N PRO A 178 -5.28 5.53 -0.68
CA PRO A 178 -4.91 6.93 -0.55
C PRO A 178 -5.60 7.83 -1.58
#